data_755f4b839b6a20717386b184d8776716
#
_entry.id   755f4b839b6a20717386b184d8776716
#
_cell.length_a   1.000
_cell.length_b   1.000
_cell.length_c   1.000
_cell.angle_alpha   90.00
_cell.angle_beta   90.00
_cell.angle_gamma   90.00
#
_symmetry.space_group_name_H-M   'P 1'
#
loop_
_entity.id
_entity.type
_entity.pdbx_description
1 polymer ?
#
loop_
_entity_poly.entity_id
_entity_poly.type
_entity_poly.pdbx_seq_one_letter_code
_entity_poly.pdbx_strand_id
1 'polypeptide(L)'
;MDSTGQDNSSSPNPPVPAAQAVPTFGDRVHDFEAHLPTLNQALSSIASFVPGFAGYKTSEDRRIADKQLRAVIGERLSKVKDRLDRVVDSLSRAGTLDGLALVDQSGRRLERLIDRMRFADYGYAAVFDRVQMGDAELARIYQYDAAIMGELGKFEDAMIEVEQGTTDGAHLRSALVKLDALTAEFDRRFEGRKHLFDGLPTP
;
A
#
# COMPACT_ATOMS: atom_id res chain seq x y z
N MET A 1 -71.29 23.74 -13.10
CA MET A 1 -70.43 24.80 -13.59
C MET A 1 -69.17 24.71 -12.80
N ASP A 2 -68.34 24.20 -13.44
CA ASP A 2 -66.91 24.00 -13.70
C ASP A 2 -66.10 23.30 -12.59
N SER A 3 -65.87 22.04 -12.90
CA SER A 3 -64.85 21.19 -12.29
C SER A 3 -63.54 21.41 -13.06
N THR A 4 -62.55 22.04 -12.45
CA THR A 4 -61.19 22.06 -13.00
C THR A 4 -60.38 20.92 -12.40
N GLY A 5 -60.19 19.85 -13.20
CA GLY A 5 -59.29 18.76 -12.87
C GLY A 5 -57.84 19.26 -12.89
N GLN A 6 -57.10 19.01 -11.82
CA GLN A 6 -55.63 19.11 -11.78
C GLN A 6 -55.03 17.78 -12.20
N ASP A 7 -54.50 17.77 -13.41
CA ASP A 7 -53.62 16.72 -13.90
C ASP A 7 -52.28 16.75 -13.13
N ASN A 8 -52.10 15.77 -12.25
CA ASN A 8 -50.87 15.55 -11.55
C ASN A 8 -49.98 14.65 -12.42
N SER A 9 -49.30 15.22 -13.41
CA SER A 9 -48.30 14.53 -14.22
C SER A 9 -47.01 14.34 -13.40
N SER A 10 -46.97 13.25 -12.67
CA SER A 10 -45.72 12.79 -12.03
C SER A 10 -44.73 12.38 -13.11
N SER A 11 -43.73 13.22 -13.38
CA SER A 11 -42.58 12.85 -14.20
C SER A 11 -41.83 11.71 -13.54
N PRO A 12 -41.46 10.64 -14.28
CA PRO A 12 -40.67 9.57 -13.71
C PRO A 12 -39.27 10.07 -13.33
N ASN A 13 -38.87 9.76 -12.09
CA ASN A 13 -37.55 10.06 -11.56
C ASN A 13 -36.50 9.39 -12.46
N PRO A 14 -35.41 10.07 -12.85
CA PRO A 14 -34.35 9.44 -13.64
C PRO A 14 -33.77 8.25 -12.91
N PRO A 15 -33.37 7.17 -13.61
CA PRO A 15 -32.82 5.99 -12.98
C PRO A 15 -31.56 6.37 -12.19
N VAL A 16 -31.53 5.96 -10.93
CA VAL A 16 -30.35 6.08 -10.07
C VAL A 16 -29.22 5.29 -10.76
N PRO A 17 -28.05 5.93 -11.02
CA PRO A 17 -26.93 5.20 -11.62
C PRO A 17 -26.58 4.01 -10.74
N ALA A 18 -26.50 2.83 -11.34
CA ALA A 18 -26.12 1.61 -10.64
C ALA A 18 -24.81 1.86 -9.88
N ALA A 19 -24.86 1.69 -8.57
CA ALA A 19 -23.66 1.81 -7.74
C ALA A 19 -22.58 0.87 -8.31
N GLN A 20 -21.48 1.45 -8.78
CA GLN A 20 -20.35 0.66 -9.25
C GLN A 20 -19.91 -0.24 -8.10
N ALA A 21 -19.91 -1.54 -8.33
CA ALA A 21 -19.50 -2.52 -7.33
C ALA A 21 -18.09 -2.19 -6.84
N VAL A 22 -17.93 -2.05 -5.53
CA VAL A 22 -16.60 -1.83 -4.94
C VAL A 22 -15.76 -3.06 -5.25
N PRO A 23 -14.58 -2.92 -5.90
CA PRO A 23 -13.75 -4.05 -6.28
C PRO A 23 -13.43 -4.93 -5.06
N THR A 24 -13.55 -6.24 -5.21
CA THR A 24 -13.21 -7.20 -4.16
C THR A 24 -11.69 -7.23 -3.94
N PHE A 25 -11.25 -7.89 -2.86
CA PHE A 25 -9.81 -8.09 -2.61
C PHE A 25 -9.15 -8.82 -3.79
N GLY A 26 -9.78 -9.88 -4.32
CA GLY A 26 -9.29 -10.64 -5.47
C GLY A 26 -9.11 -9.77 -6.72
N ASP A 27 -10.10 -8.93 -7.04
CA ASP A 27 -10.04 -8.04 -8.21
C ASP A 27 -8.84 -7.07 -8.13
N ARG A 28 -8.53 -6.55 -6.94
CA ARG A 28 -7.42 -5.61 -6.74
C ARG A 28 -6.04 -6.28 -6.79
N VAL A 29 -5.93 -7.53 -6.37
CA VAL A 29 -4.69 -8.31 -6.52
C VAL A 29 -4.44 -8.63 -7.98
N HIS A 30 -5.46 -9.06 -8.72
CA HIS A 30 -5.36 -9.30 -10.15
C HIS A 30 -4.99 -8.05 -10.95
N ASP A 31 -5.57 -6.90 -10.62
CA ASP A 31 -5.22 -5.62 -11.27
C ASP A 31 -3.76 -5.23 -11.00
N PHE A 32 -3.27 -5.41 -9.79
CA PHE A 32 -1.87 -5.18 -9.46
C PHE A 32 -0.93 -6.12 -10.22
N GLU A 33 -1.25 -7.41 -10.30
CA GLU A 33 -0.47 -8.41 -11.04
C GLU A 33 -0.45 -8.14 -12.57
N ALA A 34 -1.52 -7.60 -13.12
CA ALA A 34 -1.60 -7.26 -14.54
C ALA A 34 -0.65 -6.11 -14.95
N HIS A 35 -0.18 -5.31 -13.99
CA HIS A 35 0.70 -4.16 -14.22
C HIS A 35 2.12 -4.38 -13.68
N LEU A 36 2.54 -5.63 -13.48
CA LEU A 36 3.89 -5.94 -13.03
C LEU A 36 4.95 -5.52 -14.08
N PRO A 37 6.12 -5.01 -13.63
CA PRO A 37 7.21 -4.67 -14.53
C PRO A 37 7.79 -5.93 -15.22
N THR A 38 8.47 -5.76 -16.33
CA THR A 38 9.24 -6.86 -16.93
C THR A 38 10.33 -7.35 -15.98
N LEU A 39 10.80 -8.59 -16.14
CA LEU A 39 11.84 -9.16 -15.28
C LEU A 39 13.11 -8.29 -15.25
N ASN A 40 13.57 -7.77 -16.38
CA ASN A 40 14.76 -6.91 -16.43
C ASN A 40 14.54 -5.58 -15.70
N GLN A 41 13.36 -4.97 -15.83
CA GLN A 41 13.00 -3.77 -15.09
C GLN A 41 12.93 -4.07 -13.58
N ALA A 42 12.33 -5.20 -13.20
CA ALA A 42 12.22 -5.62 -11.82
C ALA A 42 13.59 -5.83 -11.17
N LEU A 43 14.49 -6.56 -11.81
CA LEU A 43 15.85 -6.79 -11.33
C LEU A 43 16.63 -5.48 -11.16
N SER A 44 16.56 -4.59 -12.17
CA SER A 44 17.22 -3.28 -12.11
C SER A 44 16.64 -2.42 -10.98
N SER A 45 15.33 -2.44 -10.81
CA SER A 45 14.64 -1.70 -9.76
C SER A 45 15.04 -2.19 -8.38
N ILE A 46 14.96 -3.51 -8.11
CA ILE A 46 15.35 -4.08 -6.82
C ILE A 46 16.82 -3.78 -6.50
N ALA A 47 17.72 -3.97 -7.47
CA ALA A 47 19.14 -3.69 -7.30
C ALA A 47 19.44 -2.22 -6.96
N SER A 48 18.62 -1.28 -7.44
CA SER A 48 18.73 0.14 -7.10
C SER A 48 18.29 0.46 -5.68
N PHE A 49 17.36 -0.32 -5.12
CA PHE A 49 16.81 -0.11 -3.78
C PHE A 49 17.54 -0.93 -2.70
N VAL A 50 18.02 -2.12 -3.05
CA VAL A 50 18.60 -3.09 -2.11
C VAL A 50 20.10 -3.26 -2.41
N PRO A 51 20.99 -2.56 -1.70
CA PRO A 51 22.43 -2.71 -1.90
C PRO A 51 22.88 -4.15 -1.68
N GLY A 52 23.69 -4.69 -2.60
CA GLY A 52 24.21 -6.04 -2.50
C GLY A 52 23.20 -7.14 -2.83
N PHE A 53 22.09 -6.82 -3.46
CA PHE A 53 21.11 -7.81 -3.91
C PHE A 53 21.72 -8.84 -4.86
N ALA A 54 21.83 -10.10 -4.41
CA ALA A 54 22.45 -11.21 -5.15
C ALA A 54 21.45 -12.08 -5.91
N GLY A 55 20.16 -11.80 -5.78
CA GLY A 55 19.08 -12.57 -6.38
C GLY A 55 18.57 -13.72 -5.49
N TYR A 56 17.55 -14.44 -5.97
CA TYR A 56 16.83 -15.50 -5.24
C TYR A 56 17.25 -16.90 -5.70
N LYS A 57 18.53 -17.17 -5.92
CA LYS A 57 19.03 -18.41 -6.51
C LYS A 57 18.82 -19.62 -5.59
N THR A 58 19.18 -19.49 -4.33
CA THR A 58 19.02 -20.53 -3.31
C THR A 58 17.94 -20.14 -2.29
N SER A 59 17.49 -21.09 -1.44
CA SER A 59 16.57 -20.77 -0.35
C SER A 59 17.18 -19.78 0.64
N GLU A 60 18.47 -19.86 0.88
CA GLU A 60 19.17 -18.91 1.74
C GLU A 60 19.27 -17.53 1.10
N ASP A 61 19.58 -17.42 -0.20
CA ASP A 61 19.56 -16.16 -0.92
C ASP A 61 18.17 -15.49 -0.85
N ARG A 62 17.09 -16.29 -0.97
CA ARG A 62 15.71 -15.81 -0.86
C ARG A 62 15.41 -15.24 0.52
N ARG A 63 15.85 -15.89 1.59
CA ARG A 63 15.68 -15.38 2.97
C ARG A 63 16.43 -14.07 3.18
N ILE A 64 17.69 -14.01 2.71
CA ILE A 64 18.51 -12.80 2.82
C ILE A 64 17.87 -11.65 2.04
N ALA A 65 17.47 -11.91 0.81
CA ALA A 65 16.84 -10.90 -0.06
C ALA A 65 15.51 -10.42 0.52
N ASP A 66 14.67 -11.30 1.04
CA ASP A 66 13.42 -10.95 1.72
C ASP A 66 13.67 -10.06 2.94
N LYS A 67 14.65 -10.42 3.77
CA LYS A 67 15.04 -9.60 4.93
C LYS A 67 15.54 -8.22 4.51
N GLN A 68 16.37 -8.14 3.47
CA GLN A 68 16.88 -6.88 2.94
C GLN A 68 15.75 -6.01 2.37
N LEU A 69 14.85 -6.61 1.59
CA LEU A 69 13.67 -5.92 1.04
C LEU A 69 12.83 -5.31 2.17
N ARG A 70 12.48 -6.09 3.18
CA ARG A 70 11.70 -5.61 4.33
C ARG A 70 12.43 -4.53 5.12
N ALA A 71 13.73 -4.64 5.28
CA ALA A 71 14.55 -3.62 5.96
C ALA A 71 14.49 -2.28 5.21
N VAL A 72 14.64 -2.30 3.88
CA VAL A 72 14.56 -1.08 3.04
C VAL A 72 13.16 -0.47 3.07
N ILE A 73 12.12 -1.29 2.98
CA ILE A 73 10.73 -0.83 3.10
C ILE A 73 10.52 -0.17 4.46
N GLY A 74 10.89 -0.86 5.54
CA GLY A 74 10.74 -0.36 6.91
C GLY A 74 11.50 0.94 7.15
N GLU A 75 12.71 1.09 6.59
CA GLU A 75 13.49 2.33 6.69
C GLU A 75 12.80 3.50 5.97
N ARG A 76 12.32 3.27 4.74
CA ARG A 76 11.62 4.33 3.99
C ARG A 76 10.32 4.76 4.65
N LEU A 77 9.52 3.82 5.12
CA LEU A 77 8.30 4.11 5.87
C LEU A 77 8.60 4.82 7.20
N SER A 78 9.71 4.49 7.87
CA SER A 78 10.16 5.21 9.07
C SER A 78 10.46 6.67 8.78
N LYS A 79 11.09 7.00 7.66
CA LYS A 79 11.32 8.39 7.24
C LYS A 79 10.00 9.16 7.02
N VAL A 80 8.98 8.49 6.46
CA VAL A 80 7.63 9.07 6.34
C VAL A 80 7.03 9.31 7.73
N LYS A 81 7.15 8.35 8.64
CA LYS A 81 6.68 8.48 10.04
C LYS A 81 7.37 9.65 10.77
N ASP A 82 8.68 9.80 10.62
CA ASP A 82 9.43 10.91 11.22
C ASP A 82 8.95 12.28 10.70
N ARG A 83 8.54 12.35 9.42
CA ARG A 83 7.95 13.58 8.85
C ARG A 83 6.57 13.83 9.45
N LEU A 84 5.75 12.80 9.63
CA LEU A 84 4.44 12.91 10.25
C LEU A 84 4.54 13.35 11.71
N ASP A 85 5.52 12.87 12.47
CA ASP A 85 5.78 13.32 13.84
C ASP A 85 6.15 14.81 13.91
N ARG A 86 6.91 15.32 12.93
CA ARG A 86 7.17 16.76 12.83
C ARG A 86 5.90 17.59 12.55
N VAL A 87 4.93 17.03 11.84
CA VAL A 87 3.61 17.66 11.66
C VAL A 87 2.87 17.74 12.99
N VAL A 88 2.87 16.66 13.80
CA VAL A 88 2.31 16.66 15.17
C VAL A 88 2.92 17.77 16.00
N ASP A 89 4.26 17.87 16.02
CA ASP A 89 4.98 18.90 16.77
C ASP A 89 4.65 20.32 16.30
N SER A 90 4.48 20.51 14.99
CA SER A 90 4.13 21.80 14.42
C SER A 90 2.71 22.23 14.81
N LEU A 91 1.74 21.36 14.68
CA LEU A 91 0.34 21.61 15.07
C LEU A 91 0.21 21.86 16.57
N SER A 92 0.93 21.09 17.37
CA SER A 92 0.95 21.25 18.84
C SER A 92 1.49 22.62 19.25
N ARG A 93 2.59 23.07 18.65
CA ARG A 93 3.18 24.40 18.92
C ARG A 93 2.31 25.55 18.44
N ALA A 94 1.55 25.35 17.35
CA ALA A 94 0.61 26.32 16.85
C ALA A 94 -0.70 26.37 17.66
N GLY A 95 -0.89 25.47 18.65
CA GLY A 95 -2.12 25.34 19.43
C GLY A 95 -3.32 24.85 18.60
N THR A 96 -3.06 24.29 17.43
CA THR A 96 -4.10 23.77 16.53
C THR A 96 -4.44 22.33 16.92
N LEU A 97 -5.48 22.17 17.74
CA LEU A 97 -5.89 20.84 18.22
C LEU A 97 -6.68 20.06 17.15
N ASP A 98 -7.31 20.79 16.22
CA ASP A 98 -8.02 20.20 15.09
C ASP A 98 -7.04 19.46 14.18
N GLY A 99 -7.26 18.17 14.02
CA GLY A 99 -6.40 17.32 13.19
C GLY A 99 -5.35 16.51 13.96
N LEU A 100 -4.91 16.91 15.17
CA LEU A 100 -3.90 16.15 15.95
C LEU A 100 -4.30 14.68 16.12
N ALA A 101 -5.55 14.40 16.47
CA ALA A 101 -6.05 13.03 16.66
C ALA A 101 -5.98 12.21 15.36
N LEU A 102 -6.19 12.86 14.20
CA LEU A 102 -6.11 12.20 12.90
C LEU A 102 -4.67 11.91 12.52
N VAL A 103 -3.77 12.89 12.70
CA VAL A 103 -2.33 12.71 12.44
C VAL A 103 -1.77 11.58 13.31
N ASP A 104 -2.10 11.57 14.60
CA ASP A 104 -1.69 10.52 15.54
C ASP A 104 -2.27 9.14 15.16
N GLN A 105 -3.51 9.07 14.70
CA GLN A 105 -4.11 7.84 14.18
C GLN A 105 -3.37 7.31 12.95
N SER A 106 -3.05 8.17 11.98
CA SER A 106 -2.27 7.83 10.79
C SER A 106 -0.87 7.37 11.18
N GLY A 107 -0.24 8.06 12.13
CA GLY A 107 1.05 7.68 12.70
C GLY A 107 1.06 6.27 13.27
N ARG A 108 0.06 5.91 14.08
CA ARG A 108 -0.06 4.55 14.64
C ARG A 108 -0.31 3.48 13.57
N ARG A 109 -1.01 3.79 12.48
CA ARG A 109 -1.20 2.85 11.37
C ARG A 109 0.11 2.59 10.63
N LEU A 110 0.83 3.66 10.35
CA LEU A 110 2.13 3.57 9.69
C LEU A 110 3.16 2.83 10.55
N GLU A 111 3.18 3.08 11.87
CA GLU A 111 4.04 2.37 12.83
C GLU A 111 3.78 0.87 12.84
N ARG A 112 2.51 0.43 12.87
CA ARG A 112 2.16 -0.99 12.76
C ARG A 112 2.67 -1.63 11.47
N LEU A 113 2.61 -0.89 10.35
CA LEU A 113 3.14 -1.38 9.07
C LEU A 113 4.67 -1.50 9.13
N ILE A 114 5.36 -0.52 9.71
CA ILE A 114 6.82 -0.54 9.92
C ILE A 114 7.23 -1.74 10.79
N ASP A 115 6.54 -1.94 11.91
CA ASP A 115 6.80 -3.07 12.80
C ASP A 115 6.58 -4.40 12.11
N ARG A 116 5.54 -4.50 11.30
CA ARG A 116 5.31 -5.68 10.47
C ARG A 116 6.48 -5.94 9.50
N MET A 117 7.02 -4.91 8.86
CA MET A 117 8.20 -5.07 8.00
C MET A 117 9.42 -5.54 8.77
N ARG A 118 9.61 -5.04 9.99
CA ARG A 118 10.78 -5.37 10.82
C ARG A 118 10.72 -6.77 11.44
N PHE A 119 9.53 -7.19 11.89
CA PHE A 119 9.37 -8.37 12.75
C PHE A 119 8.68 -9.56 12.09
N ALA A 120 8.32 -9.49 10.81
CA ALA A 120 7.67 -10.60 10.09
C ALA A 120 8.61 -11.76 9.71
N ASP A 121 9.63 -12.03 10.52
CA ASP A 121 10.71 -12.99 10.20
C ASP A 121 10.25 -14.45 9.98
N TYR A 122 9.11 -14.86 10.56
CA TYR A 122 8.73 -16.27 10.60
C TYR A 122 7.77 -16.73 9.48
N GLY A 123 7.07 -15.83 8.82
CA GLY A 123 6.03 -16.21 7.86
C GLY A 123 6.57 -16.62 6.49
N TYR A 124 7.54 -15.89 5.98
CA TYR A 124 8.05 -16.08 4.61
C TYR A 124 9.21 -17.09 4.53
N ALA A 125 10.10 -17.12 5.52
CA ALA A 125 11.20 -18.07 5.55
C ALA A 125 10.72 -19.53 5.45
N ALA A 126 9.67 -19.87 6.20
CA ALA A 126 9.07 -21.20 6.18
C ALA A 126 8.39 -21.56 4.84
N VAL A 127 7.93 -20.57 4.07
CA VAL A 127 7.37 -20.79 2.73
C VAL A 127 8.48 -21.01 1.72
N PHE A 128 9.54 -20.22 1.73
CA PHE A 128 10.68 -20.37 0.82
C PHE A 128 11.39 -21.74 0.94
N ASP A 129 11.35 -22.34 2.13
CA ASP A 129 11.97 -23.66 2.35
C ASP A 129 11.12 -24.82 1.83
N ARG A 130 9.80 -24.63 1.77
CA ARG A 130 8.84 -25.70 1.44
C ARG A 130 8.47 -25.77 -0.03
N VAL A 131 8.95 -24.86 -0.87
CA VAL A 131 8.50 -24.76 -2.25
C VAL A 131 9.67 -24.90 -3.21
N GLN A 132 9.55 -25.84 -4.15
CA GLN A 132 10.45 -25.90 -5.31
C GLN A 132 10.03 -24.82 -6.31
N MET A 133 10.92 -23.88 -6.57
CA MET A 133 10.68 -22.75 -7.49
C MET A 133 11.51 -22.90 -8.75
N GLY A 134 10.84 -22.83 -9.89
CA GLY A 134 11.47 -22.69 -11.19
C GLY A 134 11.75 -21.20 -11.53
N ASP A 135 12.35 -21.00 -12.70
CA ASP A 135 12.71 -19.64 -13.17
C ASP A 135 11.48 -18.73 -13.36
N ALA A 136 10.33 -19.29 -13.75
CA ALA A 136 9.11 -18.52 -13.95
C ALA A 136 8.54 -17.98 -12.62
N GLU A 137 8.52 -18.81 -11.58
CA GLU A 137 8.07 -18.43 -10.25
C GLU A 137 9.00 -17.38 -9.63
N LEU A 138 10.31 -17.57 -9.78
CA LEU A 138 11.30 -16.59 -9.34
C LEU A 138 11.13 -15.25 -10.07
N ALA A 139 10.90 -15.27 -11.38
CA ALA A 139 10.65 -14.06 -12.15
C ALA A 139 9.43 -13.30 -11.63
N ARG A 140 8.34 -14.02 -11.31
CA ARG A 140 7.11 -13.43 -10.76
C ARG A 140 7.34 -12.79 -9.40
N ILE A 141 8.14 -13.41 -8.52
CA ILE A 141 8.51 -12.81 -7.22
C ILE A 141 9.28 -11.51 -7.43
N TYR A 142 10.30 -11.50 -8.31
CA TYR A 142 11.04 -10.28 -8.62
C TYR A 142 10.15 -9.14 -9.13
N GLN A 143 9.25 -9.47 -10.04
CA GLN A 143 8.32 -8.49 -10.61
C GLN A 143 7.39 -7.93 -9.53
N TYR A 144 6.87 -8.79 -8.67
CA TYR A 144 6.00 -8.38 -7.57
C TYR A 144 6.71 -7.50 -6.54
N ASP A 145 7.92 -7.90 -6.13
CA ASP A 145 8.74 -7.16 -5.18
C ASP A 145 9.14 -5.78 -5.73
N ALA A 146 9.51 -5.71 -7.00
CA ALA A 146 9.81 -4.43 -7.66
C ALA A 146 8.58 -3.51 -7.70
N ALA A 147 7.40 -4.06 -7.97
CA ALA A 147 6.16 -3.29 -7.97
C ALA A 147 5.82 -2.74 -6.57
N ILE A 148 5.97 -3.55 -5.52
CA ILE A 148 5.81 -3.09 -4.13
C ILE A 148 6.81 -1.97 -3.80
N MET A 149 8.08 -2.13 -4.17
CA MET A 149 9.10 -1.10 -3.96
C MET A 149 8.78 0.21 -4.69
N GLY A 150 8.21 0.13 -5.89
CA GLY A 150 7.74 1.30 -6.65
C GLY A 150 6.62 2.09 -5.96
N GLU A 151 5.82 1.43 -5.12
CA GLU A 151 4.76 2.10 -4.36
C GLU A 151 5.29 3.05 -3.27
N LEU A 152 6.53 2.88 -2.81
CA LEU A 152 7.10 3.69 -1.73
C LEU A 152 7.20 5.19 -2.06
N GLY A 153 7.37 5.52 -3.34
CA GLY A 153 7.35 6.93 -3.78
C GLY A 153 6.03 7.64 -3.49
N LYS A 154 4.91 6.91 -3.56
CA LYS A 154 3.58 7.46 -3.28
C LYS A 154 3.42 7.93 -1.82
N PHE A 155 4.15 7.32 -0.89
CA PHE A 155 4.16 7.77 0.52
C PHE A 155 4.86 9.11 0.68
N GLU A 156 5.93 9.33 -0.08
CA GLU A 156 6.66 10.61 -0.08
C GLU A 156 5.75 11.72 -0.64
N ASP A 157 5.05 11.45 -1.74
CA ASP A 157 4.09 12.38 -2.34
C ASP A 157 2.91 12.68 -1.40
N ALA A 158 2.32 11.63 -0.80
CA ALA A 158 1.25 11.79 0.17
C ALA A 158 1.69 12.59 1.41
N MET A 159 2.94 12.42 1.84
CA MET A 159 3.48 13.18 2.97
C MET A 159 3.67 14.67 2.63
N ILE A 160 4.04 15.00 1.40
CA ILE A 160 4.09 16.39 0.92
C ILE A 160 2.70 17.04 1.02
N GLU A 161 1.65 16.35 0.60
CA GLU A 161 0.26 16.85 0.72
C GLU A 161 -0.13 17.07 2.21
N VAL A 162 0.26 16.17 3.11
CA VAL A 162 0.02 16.32 4.56
C VAL A 162 0.73 17.56 5.11
N GLU A 163 1.99 17.77 4.77
CA GLU A 163 2.77 18.94 5.21
C GLU A 163 2.19 20.25 4.69
N GLN A 164 1.71 20.28 3.44
CA GLN A 164 1.05 21.45 2.85
C GLN A 164 -0.30 21.74 3.49
N GLY A 165 -0.99 20.72 3.99
CA GLY A 165 -2.30 20.83 4.64
C GLY A 165 -2.26 21.41 6.06
N THR A 166 -1.09 21.62 6.68
CA THR A 166 -0.97 22.00 8.10
C THR A 166 -1.63 23.33 8.45
N THR A 167 -1.83 24.22 7.47
CA THR A 167 -2.51 25.52 7.63
C THR A 167 -3.99 25.50 7.25
N ASP A 168 -4.48 24.41 6.68
CA ASP A 168 -5.87 24.19 6.27
C ASP A 168 -6.36 22.82 6.78
N GLY A 169 -7.20 22.82 7.79
CA GLY A 169 -7.70 21.61 8.42
C GLY A 169 -8.51 20.70 7.47
N ALA A 170 -9.17 21.23 6.45
CA ALA A 170 -9.91 20.42 5.47
C ALA A 170 -8.92 19.72 4.52
N HIS A 171 -7.90 20.44 4.06
CA HIS A 171 -6.81 19.87 3.25
C HIS A 171 -6.05 18.80 4.03
N LEU A 172 -5.63 19.11 5.27
CA LEU A 172 -4.94 18.16 6.14
C LEU A 172 -5.72 16.86 6.32
N ARG A 173 -7.03 16.96 6.60
CA ARG A 173 -7.91 15.78 6.73
C ARG A 173 -7.94 14.95 5.46
N SER A 174 -8.08 15.59 4.30
CA SER A 174 -8.11 14.92 2.99
C SER A 174 -6.78 14.20 2.71
N ALA A 175 -5.65 14.86 2.98
CA ALA A 175 -4.32 14.29 2.78
C ALA A 175 -4.05 13.09 3.72
N LEU A 176 -4.49 13.17 4.98
CA LEU A 176 -4.39 12.04 5.93
C LEU A 176 -5.25 10.85 5.53
N VAL A 177 -6.45 11.08 5.00
CA VAL A 177 -7.29 9.98 4.46
C VAL A 177 -6.59 9.28 3.30
N LYS A 178 -5.92 10.04 2.41
CA LYS A 178 -5.14 9.44 1.32
C LYS A 178 -3.95 8.62 1.84
N LEU A 179 -3.20 9.16 2.82
CA LEU A 179 -2.07 8.45 3.44
C LEU A 179 -2.54 7.15 4.13
N ASP A 180 -3.66 7.18 4.84
CA ASP A 180 -4.27 6.02 5.47
C ASP A 180 -4.70 4.96 4.45
N ALA A 181 -5.34 5.38 3.37
CA ALA A 181 -5.75 4.49 2.28
C ALA A 181 -4.53 3.83 1.61
N LEU A 182 -3.47 4.61 1.37
CA LEU A 182 -2.21 4.11 0.82
C LEU A 182 -1.54 3.10 1.77
N THR A 183 -1.51 3.39 3.08
CA THR A 183 -0.96 2.49 4.10
C THR A 183 -1.71 1.16 4.11
N ALA A 184 -3.03 1.19 4.09
CA ALA A 184 -3.86 -0.02 4.07
C ALA A 184 -3.72 -0.81 2.77
N GLU A 185 -3.59 -0.14 1.63
CA GLU A 185 -3.39 -0.79 0.33
C GLU A 185 -2.01 -1.44 0.23
N PHE A 186 -0.97 -0.74 0.67
CA PHE A 186 0.38 -1.29 0.71
C PHE A 186 0.45 -2.55 1.59
N ASP A 187 -0.14 -2.51 2.77
CA ASP A 187 -0.18 -3.65 3.70
C ASP A 187 -0.88 -4.86 3.05
N ARG A 188 -2.00 -4.64 2.36
CA ARG A 188 -2.72 -5.70 1.62
C ARG A 188 -1.87 -6.29 0.49
N ARG A 189 -1.19 -5.45 -0.30
CA ARG A 189 -0.31 -5.90 -1.39
C ARG A 189 0.87 -6.68 -0.86
N PHE A 190 1.48 -6.19 0.21
CA PHE A 190 2.57 -6.91 0.85
C PHE A 190 2.12 -8.28 1.38
N GLU A 191 0.94 -8.36 1.99
CA GLU A 191 0.33 -9.64 2.41
C GLU A 191 0.02 -10.55 1.22
N GLY A 192 -0.43 -9.98 0.10
CA GLY A 192 -0.74 -10.69 -1.14
C GLY A 192 0.47 -11.45 -1.72
N ARG A 193 1.69 -11.02 -1.39
CA ARG A 193 2.94 -11.69 -1.82
C ARG A 193 2.98 -13.18 -1.44
N LYS A 194 2.40 -13.57 -0.33
CA LYS A 194 2.33 -14.97 0.08
C LYS A 194 1.54 -15.86 -0.89
N HIS A 195 0.55 -15.28 -1.58
CA HIS A 195 -0.29 -16.01 -2.54
C HIS A 195 0.45 -16.35 -3.84
N LEU A 196 1.62 -15.74 -4.09
CA LEU A 196 2.49 -16.14 -5.19
C LEU A 196 2.99 -17.58 -5.06
N PHE A 197 2.92 -18.14 -3.86
CA PHE A 197 3.36 -19.50 -3.54
C PHE A 197 2.21 -20.51 -3.49
N ASP A 198 0.96 -20.05 -3.60
CA ASP A 198 -0.20 -20.93 -3.56
C ASP A 198 -0.20 -21.85 -4.79
N GLY A 199 -0.34 -23.16 -4.54
CA GLY A 199 -0.37 -24.17 -5.59
C GLY A 199 0.98 -24.62 -6.12
N LEU A 200 2.10 -24.12 -5.60
CA LEU A 200 3.43 -24.61 -5.95
C LEU A 200 3.70 -25.96 -5.26
N PRO A 201 4.43 -26.89 -5.95
CA PRO A 201 4.73 -28.19 -5.38
C PRO A 201 5.63 -28.06 -4.15
N THR A 202 5.25 -28.77 -3.10
CA THR A 202 6.12 -28.96 -1.91
C THR A 202 7.04 -30.16 -2.13
N PRO A 203 8.26 -30.13 -1.65
CA PRO A 203 9.22 -31.26 -1.77
C PRO A 203 8.74 -32.52 -1.05
#